data_ebfef184495f5bba694fb76867910581
#
_entry.id   ebfef184495f5bba694fb76867910581
#
_cell.length_a   1.000
_cell.length_b   1.000
_cell.length_c   1.000
_cell.angle_alpha   90.00
_cell.angle_beta   90.00
_cell.angle_gamma   90.00
#
_symmetry.space_group_name_H-M   'P 1'
#
loop_
_entity.id
_entity.type
_entity.pdbx_description
1 polymer ?
#
loop_
_entity_poly.entity_id
_entity_poly.type
_entity_poly.pdbx_seq_one_letter_code
_entity_poly.pdbx_strand_id
1 'polypeptide(L)'
;ETNSLETNSLETNSLETGSSAEPAIRLGLCLIKGLPHRTAQRIVSAQRNSQQGFNSLAQLSRAAGLSQADLALLSSAGALRSLTSNRRQAHWDALAIEDYRPLLESAQDSESLPAILSTPSEVEELNADYSSTGVSLGRHPMAILREQSKTLQRCKRTIDLPTLGNRRFVRIAGLVTGRQRPGTASGVIFLTLEDETGNSNIVVWTRLQERCREALLK
;
A
#
# COMPACT_ATOMS: atom_id res chain seq x y z
N GLU A 1 -26.73 -1.18 -25.07
CA GLU A 1 -26.76 -1.26 -23.58
C GLU A 1 -25.50 -0.61 -23.04
N THR A 2 -25.65 0.66 -22.66
CA THR A 2 -24.57 1.53 -22.17
C THR A 2 -24.38 1.29 -20.69
N ASN A 3 -23.22 0.74 -20.32
CA ASN A 3 -22.78 0.59 -18.93
C ASN A 3 -22.36 1.94 -18.39
N SER A 4 -23.21 2.57 -17.61
CA SER A 4 -22.89 3.77 -16.83
C SER A 4 -21.97 3.37 -15.68
N LEU A 5 -20.72 3.77 -15.77
CA LEU A 5 -19.79 3.77 -14.64
C LEU A 5 -20.21 4.89 -13.68
N GLU A 6 -20.90 4.53 -12.62
CA GLU A 6 -21.14 5.44 -11.50
C GLU A 6 -19.83 5.75 -10.82
N THR A 7 -19.34 6.95 -11.05
CA THR A 7 -18.26 7.57 -10.29
C THR A 7 -18.76 7.82 -8.88
N ASN A 8 -18.37 6.94 -7.93
CA ASN A 8 -18.59 7.18 -6.51
C ASN A 8 -17.82 8.43 -6.08
N SER A 9 -18.57 9.50 -5.84
CA SER A 9 -18.09 10.75 -5.28
C SER A 9 -17.37 10.47 -3.95
N LEU A 10 -16.13 10.92 -3.84
CA LEU A 10 -15.39 10.96 -2.59
C LEU A 10 -16.06 11.98 -1.68
N GLU A 11 -16.87 11.54 -0.72
CA GLU A 11 -17.35 12.40 0.36
C GLU A 11 -16.18 12.78 1.26
N THR A 12 -15.73 14.00 1.14
CA THR A 12 -14.81 14.63 2.08
C THR A 12 -15.59 15.00 3.34
N ASN A 13 -15.53 14.16 4.37
CA ASN A 13 -16.02 14.53 5.70
C ASN A 13 -15.05 15.56 6.32
N SER A 14 -15.40 16.83 6.20
CA SER A 14 -14.76 17.92 6.94
C SER A 14 -15.19 17.83 8.40
N LEU A 15 -14.33 17.27 9.26
CA LEU A 15 -14.45 17.46 10.70
C LEU A 15 -13.82 18.82 11.02
N GLU A 16 -14.67 19.79 11.28
CA GLU A 16 -14.29 21.09 11.85
C GLU A 16 -13.75 20.90 13.27
N THR A 17 -12.44 20.78 13.41
CA THR A 17 -11.74 21.09 14.64
C THR A 17 -10.62 22.04 14.30
N GLY A 18 -10.65 23.24 14.91
CA GLY A 18 -9.75 24.36 14.65
C GLY A 18 -8.28 24.07 14.97
N SER A 19 -7.63 23.41 14.03
CA SER A 19 -6.19 23.32 13.88
C SER A 19 -5.94 23.29 12.36
N SER A 20 -4.96 24.01 11.89
CA SER A 20 -4.53 24.03 10.47
C SER A 20 -3.91 22.70 10.04
N ALA A 21 -4.65 21.61 10.21
CA ALA A 21 -4.25 20.29 9.73
C ALA A 21 -4.48 20.22 8.23
N GLU A 22 -3.45 19.89 7.48
CA GLU A 22 -3.57 19.63 6.05
C GLU A 22 -4.61 18.49 5.81
N PRO A 23 -5.42 18.59 4.76
CA PRO A 23 -6.44 17.58 4.45
C PRO A 23 -5.77 16.21 4.23
N ALA A 24 -6.23 15.19 4.96
CA ALA A 24 -5.72 13.83 4.85
C ALA A 24 -6.67 12.95 4.02
N ILE A 25 -6.09 12.14 3.12
CA ILE A 25 -6.83 11.14 2.35
C ILE A 25 -6.75 9.79 3.08
N ARG A 26 -7.89 9.17 3.34
CA ARG A 26 -7.95 7.82 3.87
C ARG A 26 -8.17 6.83 2.71
N LEU A 27 -7.31 5.81 2.63
CA LEU A 27 -7.46 4.75 1.65
C LEU A 27 -8.69 3.88 1.97
N GLY A 28 -9.46 3.54 0.94
CA GLY A 28 -10.64 2.70 1.09
C GLY A 28 -10.30 1.22 1.26
N LEU A 29 -11.17 0.48 1.97
CA LEU A 29 -11.05 -0.98 2.13
C LEU A 29 -11.12 -1.75 0.80
N CYS A 30 -11.64 -1.14 -0.26
CA CYS A 30 -11.68 -1.71 -1.61
C CYS A 30 -10.30 -1.95 -2.24
N LEU A 31 -9.25 -1.31 -1.72
CA LEU A 31 -7.87 -1.54 -2.16
C LEU A 31 -7.29 -2.85 -1.63
N ILE A 32 -7.87 -3.43 -0.58
CA ILE A 32 -7.37 -4.67 0.01
C ILE A 32 -7.67 -5.84 -0.93
N LYS A 33 -6.62 -6.42 -1.50
CA LYS A 33 -6.75 -7.55 -2.42
C LYS A 33 -7.40 -8.74 -1.73
N GLY A 34 -8.43 -9.29 -2.37
CA GLY A 34 -9.14 -10.45 -1.85
C GLY A 34 -10.20 -10.16 -0.78
N LEU A 35 -10.31 -8.93 -0.28
CA LEU A 35 -11.37 -8.57 0.67
C LEU A 35 -12.73 -8.47 -0.07
N PRO A 36 -13.75 -9.28 0.30
CA PRO A 36 -15.06 -9.20 -0.34
C PRO A 36 -15.72 -7.84 -0.09
N HIS A 37 -16.33 -7.27 -1.13
CA HIS A 37 -17.04 -6.00 -1.01
C HIS A 37 -18.10 -6.00 0.10
N ARG A 38 -18.82 -7.12 0.29
CA ARG A 38 -19.79 -7.30 1.37
C ARG A 38 -19.16 -7.18 2.75
N THR A 39 -17.95 -7.71 2.94
CA THR A 39 -17.19 -7.58 4.20
C THR A 39 -16.82 -6.12 4.45
N ALA A 40 -16.31 -5.43 3.44
CA ALA A 40 -16.02 -4.00 3.55
C ALA A 40 -17.25 -3.18 3.93
N GLN A 41 -18.41 -3.45 3.32
CA GLN A 41 -19.69 -2.80 3.68
C GLN A 41 -20.11 -3.08 5.12
N ARG A 42 -19.98 -4.31 5.62
CA ARG A 42 -20.29 -4.66 7.02
C ARG A 42 -19.41 -3.88 7.99
N ILE A 43 -18.11 -3.77 7.70
CA ILE A 43 -17.16 -2.98 8.52
C ILE A 43 -17.60 -1.51 8.58
N VAL A 44 -17.90 -0.90 7.43
CA VAL A 44 -18.34 0.50 7.36
C VAL A 44 -19.66 0.70 8.10
N SER A 45 -20.61 -0.21 7.95
CA SER A 45 -21.91 -0.14 8.65
C SER A 45 -21.72 -0.29 10.17
N ALA A 46 -20.88 -1.23 10.60
CA ALA A 46 -20.56 -1.41 12.03
C ALA A 46 -19.88 -0.15 12.60
N GLN A 47 -18.97 0.46 11.85
CA GLN A 47 -18.32 1.71 12.27
C GLN A 47 -19.31 2.88 12.39
N ARG A 48 -20.23 3.03 11.45
CA ARG A 48 -21.28 4.08 11.50
C ARG A 48 -22.22 3.91 12.68
N ASN A 49 -22.52 2.67 13.05
CA ASN A 49 -23.41 2.34 14.17
C ASN A 49 -22.71 2.46 15.53
N SER A 50 -21.39 2.51 15.56
CA SER A 50 -20.60 2.67 16.78
C SER A 50 -20.33 4.15 17.05
N GLN A 51 -20.92 4.71 18.10
CA GLN A 51 -20.74 6.13 18.44
C GLN A 51 -19.30 6.48 18.89
N GLN A 52 -18.55 5.49 19.39
CA GLN A 52 -17.20 5.66 19.96
C GLN A 52 -16.10 4.95 19.17
N GLY A 53 -16.44 4.31 18.04
CA GLY A 53 -15.51 3.46 17.31
C GLY A 53 -15.27 2.11 18.00
N PHE A 54 -14.19 1.42 17.65
CA PHE A 54 -13.81 0.14 18.24
C PHE A 54 -12.54 0.28 19.06
N ASN A 55 -12.50 -0.32 20.24
CA ASN A 55 -11.35 -0.30 21.15
C ASN A 55 -10.53 -1.60 21.08
N SER A 56 -11.06 -2.64 20.43
CA SER A 56 -10.36 -3.91 20.27
C SER A 56 -10.73 -4.60 18.96
N LEU A 57 -9.84 -5.49 18.52
CA LEU A 57 -10.06 -6.32 17.33
C LEU A 57 -11.25 -7.26 17.52
N ALA A 58 -11.43 -7.81 18.72
CA ALA A 58 -12.56 -8.67 19.05
C ALA A 58 -13.90 -7.94 18.93
N GLN A 59 -13.96 -6.68 19.39
CA GLN A 59 -15.16 -5.84 19.25
C GLN A 59 -15.50 -5.59 17.79
N LEU A 60 -14.51 -5.22 16.95
CA LEU A 60 -14.69 -5.02 15.52
C LEU A 60 -15.17 -6.33 14.85
N SER A 61 -14.52 -7.46 15.16
CA SER A 61 -14.85 -8.76 14.58
C SER A 61 -16.30 -9.16 14.86
N ARG A 62 -16.77 -9.02 16.11
CA ARG A 62 -18.15 -9.31 16.49
C ARG A 62 -19.14 -8.36 15.80
N ALA A 63 -18.87 -7.06 15.82
CA ALA A 63 -19.78 -6.05 15.27
C ALA A 63 -19.96 -6.17 13.75
N ALA A 64 -18.89 -6.51 13.01
CA ALA A 64 -18.94 -6.65 11.56
C ALA A 64 -19.08 -8.13 11.11
N GLY A 65 -19.12 -9.10 12.02
CA GLY A 65 -19.22 -10.52 11.71
C GLY A 65 -18.06 -11.01 10.83
N LEU A 66 -16.82 -10.68 11.20
CA LEU A 66 -15.63 -10.98 10.40
C LEU A 66 -15.20 -12.45 10.62
N SER A 67 -14.86 -13.12 9.52
CA SER A 67 -14.22 -14.43 9.54
C SER A 67 -12.72 -14.33 9.81
N GLN A 68 -12.07 -15.44 10.17
CA GLN A 68 -10.62 -15.53 10.27
C GLN A 68 -9.91 -15.09 8.97
N ALA A 69 -10.47 -15.47 7.83
CA ALA A 69 -9.94 -15.05 6.52
C ALA A 69 -10.03 -13.53 6.31
N ASP A 70 -11.15 -12.90 6.70
CA ASP A 70 -11.33 -11.44 6.63
C ASP A 70 -10.30 -10.74 7.52
N LEU A 71 -10.11 -11.22 8.75
CA LEU A 71 -9.14 -10.69 9.71
C LEU A 71 -7.71 -10.82 9.22
N ALA A 72 -7.35 -11.94 8.59
CA ALA A 72 -6.04 -12.15 7.99
C ALA A 72 -5.76 -11.14 6.86
N LEU A 73 -6.74 -10.87 5.99
CA LEU A 73 -6.63 -9.88 4.92
C LEU A 73 -6.47 -8.45 5.47
N LEU A 74 -7.27 -8.09 6.47
CA LEU A 74 -7.20 -6.78 7.12
C LEU A 74 -5.85 -6.58 7.85
N SER A 75 -5.37 -7.62 8.54
CA SER A 75 -4.06 -7.61 9.21
C SER A 75 -2.93 -7.45 8.21
N SER A 76 -2.95 -8.24 7.12
CA SER A 76 -1.95 -8.17 6.04
C SER A 76 -1.91 -6.80 5.35
N ALA A 77 -3.04 -6.12 5.25
CA ALA A 77 -3.13 -4.78 4.70
C ALA A 77 -2.77 -3.66 5.68
N GLY A 78 -2.47 -4.01 6.95
CA GLY A 78 -2.21 -3.01 7.99
C GLY A 78 -3.44 -2.16 8.35
N ALA A 79 -4.65 -2.60 7.99
CA ALA A 79 -5.88 -1.86 8.22
C ALA A 79 -6.30 -1.82 9.71
N LEU A 80 -5.66 -2.62 10.55
CA LEU A 80 -5.96 -2.74 11.98
C LEU A 80 -4.98 -1.97 12.89
N ARG A 81 -4.11 -1.13 12.33
CA ARG A 81 -3.09 -0.37 13.10
C ARG A 81 -3.66 0.52 14.20
N SER A 82 -4.90 0.96 14.08
CA SER A 82 -5.56 1.74 15.13
C SER A 82 -5.98 0.91 16.35
N LEU A 83 -6.06 -0.41 16.19
CA LEU A 83 -6.50 -1.36 17.23
C LEU A 83 -5.35 -2.21 17.78
N THR A 84 -4.22 -2.27 17.05
CA THR A 84 -3.06 -3.10 17.38
C THR A 84 -1.77 -2.32 17.17
N SER A 85 -0.68 -2.70 17.86
CA SER A 85 0.58 -1.97 17.80
C SER A 85 1.26 -2.03 16.43
N ASN A 86 1.18 -3.18 15.76
CA ASN A 86 1.80 -3.41 14.45
C ASN A 86 1.10 -4.55 13.70
N ARG A 87 1.47 -4.76 12.44
CA ARG A 87 0.88 -5.76 11.53
C ARG A 87 1.05 -7.20 12.01
N ARG A 88 2.20 -7.55 12.60
CA ARG A 88 2.45 -8.89 13.15
C ARG A 88 1.56 -9.15 14.36
N GLN A 89 1.44 -8.14 15.23
CA GLN A 89 0.55 -8.23 16.39
C GLN A 89 -0.91 -8.38 15.94
N ALA A 90 -1.34 -7.59 14.95
CA ALA A 90 -2.68 -7.73 14.38
C ALA A 90 -2.98 -9.14 13.88
N HIS A 91 -2.00 -9.76 13.23
CA HIS A 91 -2.15 -11.13 12.72
C HIS A 91 -2.22 -12.15 13.85
N TRP A 92 -1.39 -11.98 14.88
CA TRP A 92 -1.41 -12.82 16.08
C TRP A 92 -2.72 -12.70 16.84
N ASP A 93 -3.16 -11.48 17.11
CA ASP A 93 -4.41 -11.20 17.82
C ASP A 93 -5.62 -11.71 17.03
N ALA A 94 -5.58 -11.62 15.70
CA ALA A 94 -6.61 -12.18 14.83
C ALA A 94 -6.73 -13.70 14.98
N LEU A 95 -5.62 -14.42 15.12
CA LEU A 95 -5.64 -15.88 15.32
C LEU A 95 -6.23 -16.29 16.69
N ALA A 96 -6.14 -15.42 17.68
CA ALA A 96 -6.71 -15.65 19.00
C ALA A 96 -8.24 -15.41 19.05
N ILE A 97 -8.81 -14.79 18.02
CA ILE A 97 -10.25 -14.58 17.93
C ILE A 97 -10.89 -15.88 17.44
N GLU A 98 -11.62 -16.55 18.31
CA GLU A 98 -12.43 -17.70 17.92
C GLU A 98 -13.61 -17.27 17.04
N ASP A 99 -14.04 -18.14 16.12
CA ASP A 99 -15.26 -17.93 15.35
C ASP A 99 -16.43 -17.69 16.31
N TYR A 100 -17.11 -16.55 16.15
CA TYR A 100 -18.26 -16.18 16.97
C TYR A 100 -19.32 -17.29 16.95
N ARG A 101 -19.46 -18.00 18.07
CA ARG A 101 -20.53 -18.97 18.31
C ARG A 101 -21.52 -18.38 19.30
N PRO A 102 -22.74 -18.02 18.86
CA PRO A 102 -23.74 -17.32 19.71
C PRO A 102 -24.10 -18.03 21.01
N LEU A 103 -23.84 -19.34 21.11
CA LEU A 103 -24.17 -20.16 22.28
C LEU A 103 -23.16 -20.10 23.42
N LEU A 104 -22.01 -19.40 23.25
CA LEU A 104 -20.91 -19.34 24.22
C LEU A 104 -20.58 -17.91 24.66
N GLU A 105 -21.57 -17.05 24.81
CA GLU A 105 -21.39 -15.64 25.22
C GLU A 105 -20.68 -15.43 26.57
N SER A 106 -20.54 -16.47 27.37
CA SER A 106 -19.97 -16.42 28.74
C SER A 106 -18.56 -16.99 28.86
N ALA A 107 -17.91 -17.45 27.79
CA ALA A 107 -16.52 -17.79 27.84
C ALA A 107 -15.68 -16.50 27.95
N GLN A 108 -15.26 -16.19 29.19
CA GLN A 108 -14.35 -15.10 29.50
C GLN A 108 -13.13 -15.19 28.61
N ASP A 109 -12.72 -14.06 28.06
CA ASP A 109 -11.46 -13.90 27.35
C ASP A 109 -10.36 -14.54 28.21
N SER A 110 -9.85 -15.67 27.76
CA SER A 110 -8.68 -16.25 28.39
C SER A 110 -7.59 -15.18 28.34
N GLU A 111 -7.14 -14.73 29.51
CA GLU A 111 -5.98 -13.86 29.65
C GLU A 111 -4.73 -14.63 29.19
N SER A 112 -4.63 -14.85 27.87
CA SER A 112 -3.36 -15.23 27.29
C SER A 112 -2.45 -14.03 27.41
N LEU A 113 -1.33 -14.18 28.10
CA LEU A 113 -0.30 -13.16 28.21
C LEU A 113 -0.03 -12.63 26.80
N PRO A 114 -0.14 -11.31 26.57
CA PRO A 114 0.03 -10.75 25.24
C PRO A 114 1.47 -11.03 24.77
N ALA A 115 1.63 -11.90 23.79
CA ALA A 115 2.90 -12.07 23.14
C ALA A 115 3.24 -10.77 22.41
N ILE A 116 4.22 -10.01 22.90
CA ILE A 116 4.68 -8.79 22.25
C ILE A 116 5.61 -9.19 21.10
N LEU A 117 5.09 -9.10 19.89
CA LEU A 117 5.85 -9.41 18.68
C LEU A 117 6.72 -8.22 18.26
N SER A 118 7.91 -8.51 17.75
CA SER A 118 8.81 -7.48 17.21
C SER A 118 8.15 -6.73 16.05
N THR A 119 8.37 -5.42 16.00
CA THR A 119 7.90 -4.58 14.90
C THR A 119 8.55 -5.03 13.58
N PRO A 120 7.79 -5.15 12.48
CA PRO A 120 8.34 -5.40 11.17
C PRO A 120 9.33 -4.32 10.75
N SER A 121 10.35 -4.70 9.98
CA SER A 121 11.25 -3.74 9.35
C SER A 121 10.52 -2.92 8.28
N GLU A 122 11.07 -1.76 7.91
CA GLU A 122 10.49 -0.90 6.88
C GLU A 122 10.34 -1.62 5.52
N VAL A 123 11.30 -2.48 5.17
CA VAL A 123 11.25 -3.28 3.94
C VAL A 123 10.14 -4.34 4.00
N GLU A 124 9.94 -4.99 5.14
CA GLU A 124 8.84 -5.94 5.33
C GLU A 124 7.48 -5.25 5.25
N GLU A 125 7.34 -4.08 5.86
CA GLU A 125 6.12 -3.27 5.77
C GLU A 125 5.82 -2.88 4.32
N LEU A 126 6.83 -2.41 3.58
CA LEU A 126 6.72 -2.04 2.19
C LEU A 126 6.28 -3.22 1.30
N ASN A 127 6.91 -4.39 1.48
CA ASN A 127 6.54 -5.60 0.74
C ASN A 127 5.11 -6.04 1.06
N ALA A 128 4.71 -5.97 2.33
CA ALA A 128 3.35 -6.29 2.74
C ALA A 128 2.33 -5.31 2.15
N ASP A 129 2.64 -4.02 2.08
CA ASP A 129 1.79 -3.01 1.47
C ASP A 129 1.57 -3.31 -0.02
N TYR A 130 2.62 -3.49 -0.80
CA TYR A 130 2.49 -3.79 -2.24
C TYR A 130 1.79 -5.13 -2.51
N SER A 131 2.02 -6.14 -1.68
CA SER A 131 1.35 -7.43 -1.84
C SER A 131 -0.14 -7.36 -1.53
N SER A 132 -0.53 -6.62 -0.48
CA SER A 132 -1.91 -6.60 0.03
C SER A 132 -2.79 -5.53 -0.62
N THR A 133 -2.26 -4.33 -0.89
CA THR A 133 -3.05 -3.20 -1.41
C THR A 133 -2.55 -2.70 -2.78
N GLY A 134 -1.30 -2.95 -3.12
CA GLY A 134 -0.66 -2.44 -4.33
C GLY A 134 -0.10 -1.02 -4.18
N VAL A 135 -0.27 -0.38 -3.03
CA VAL A 135 0.25 0.95 -2.71
C VAL A 135 0.86 0.95 -1.33
N SER A 136 1.86 1.78 -1.09
CA SER A 136 2.44 1.99 0.24
C SER A 136 2.30 3.44 0.67
N LEU A 137 2.07 3.63 1.97
CA LEU A 137 2.10 4.95 2.63
C LEU A 137 3.47 5.23 3.28
N GLY A 138 4.37 4.25 3.20
CA GLY A 138 5.74 4.37 3.68
C GLY A 138 6.64 5.13 2.70
N ARG A 139 7.94 5.10 2.99
CA ARG A 139 8.95 5.70 2.12
C ARG A 139 9.01 4.96 0.78
N HIS A 140 9.37 5.70 -0.26
CA HIS A 140 9.54 5.12 -1.60
C HIS A 140 10.66 4.05 -1.59
N PRO A 141 10.48 2.89 -2.29
CA PRO A 141 11.49 1.83 -2.30
C PRO A 141 12.88 2.30 -2.70
N MET A 142 12.97 3.22 -3.66
CA MET A 142 14.26 3.77 -4.10
C MET A 142 14.97 4.58 -3.02
N ALA A 143 14.26 5.24 -2.11
CA ALA A 143 14.87 5.93 -0.98
C ALA A 143 15.60 4.94 -0.06
N ILE A 144 14.93 3.84 0.27
CA ILE A 144 15.49 2.78 1.12
C ILE A 144 16.70 2.11 0.45
N LEU A 145 16.57 1.75 -0.83
CA LEU A 145 17.64 1.13 -1.60
C LEU A 145 18.85 2.05 -1.76
N ARG A 146 18.62 3.35 -1.93
CA ARG A 146 19.68 4.35 -2.08
C ARG A 146 20.51 4.50 -0.79
N GLU A 147 19.88 4.43 0.37
CA GLU A 147 20.59 4.44 1.65
C GLU A 147 21.51 3.23 1.81
N GLN A 148 21.09 2.07 1.32
CA GLN A 148 21.82 0.82 1.45
C GLN A 148 22.91 0.61 0.39
N SER A 149 22.88 1.35 -0.73
CA SER A 149 23.77 1.13 -1.88
C SER A 149 24.59 2.35 -2.27
N LYS A 150 25.91 2.29 -2.08
CA LYS A 150 26.86 3.32 -2.54
C LYS A 150 26.77 3.60 -4.05
N THR A 151 26.38 2.62 -4.85
CA THR A 151 26.20 2.77 -6.30
C THR A 151 25.00 3.63 -6.60
N LEU A 152 23.88 3.40 -5.92
CA LEU A 152 22.65 4.16 -6.09
C LEU A 152 22.78 5.59 -5.55
N GLN A 153 23.56 5.82 -4.49
CA GLN A 153 23.88 7.15 -3.97
C GLN A 153 24.56 8.06 -4.99
N ARG A 154 25.34 7.47 -5.92
CA ARG A 154 26.00 8.20 -7.00
C ARG A 154 25.10 8.52 -8.19
N CYS A 155 23.91 7.92 -8.25
CA CYS A 155 22.92 8.21 -9.28
C CYS A 155 22.18 9.52 -8.96
N LYS A 156 21.96 10.35 -9.98
CA LYS A 156 21.15 11.57 -9.84
C LYS A 156 19.69 11.19 -9.63
N ARG A 157 18.99 12.01 -8.84
CA ARG A 157 17.55 11.88 -8.63
C ARG A 157 16.81 12.58 -9.77
N THR A 158 15.58 12.17 -9.97
CA THR A 158 14.72 12.75 -11.01
C THR A 158 14.58 14.27 -10.86
N ILE A 159 14.44 14.77 -9.63
CA ILE A 159 14.33 16.20 -9.34
C ILE A 159 15.57 17.01 -9.76
N ASP A 160 16.73 16.38 -9.82
CA ASP A 160 17.98 17.05 -10.16
C ASP A 160 18.15 17.19 -11.70
N LEU A 161 17.41 16.40 -12.50
CA LEU A 161 17.59 16.35 -13.97
C LEU A 161 17.33 17.68 -14.68
N PRO A 162 16.30 18.47 -14.34
CA PRO A 162 16.05 19.76 -15.01
C PRO A 162 17.17 20.79 -14.85
N THR A 163 17.96 20.66 -13.76
CA THR A 163 19.09 21.57 -13.48
C THR A 163 20.34 21.21 -14.28
N LEU A 164 20.37 20.01 -14.87
CA LEU A 164 21.50 19.56 -15.68
C LEU A 164 21.31 20.09 -17.11
N GLY A 165 22.35 20.72 -17.65
CA GLY A 165 22.33 21.19 -19.02
C GLY A 165 22.13 20.06 -20.04
N ASN A 166 21.62 20.39 -21.22
CA ASN A 166 21.42 19.44 -22.32
C ASN A 166 22.72 18.74 -22.75
N ARG A 167 22.59 17.54 -23.30
CA ARG A 167 23.71 16.70 -23.82
C ARG A 167 24.75 16.28 -22.78
N ARG A 168 24.37 16.19 -21.51
CA ARG A 168 25.23 15.66 -20.46
C ARG A 168 24.98 14.18 -20.22
N PHE A 169 26.05 13.46 -19.97
CA PHE A 169 25.93 12.06 -19.49
C PHE A 169 25.57 12.08 -18.02
N VAL A 170 24.49 11.41 -17.67
CA VAL A 170 24.04 11.23 -16.30
C VAL A 170 23.76 9.75 -16.03
N ARG A 171 23.91 9.35 -14.78
CA ARG A 171 23.48 8.05 -14.30
C ARG A 171 22.29 8.28 -13.38
N ILE A 172 21.18 7.63 -13.70
CA ILE A 172 19.94 7.65 -12.90
C ILE A 172 19.58 6.22 -12.52
N ALA A 173 18.78 6.08 -11.47
CA ALA A 173 18.24 4.80 -11.04
C ALA A 173 16.81 5.01 -10.52
N GLY A 174 15.94 4.08 -10.84
CA GLY A 174 14.53 4.10 -10.46
C GLY A 174 13.88 2.75 -10.72
N LEU A 175 12.65 2.60 -10.26
CA LEU A 175 11.79 1.48 -10.58
C LEU A 175 11.18 1.69 -11.97
N VAL A 176 11.11 0.64 -12.76
CA VAL A 176 10.44 0.70 -14.08
C VAL A 176 8.94 0.57 -13.85
N THR A 177 8.22 1.68 -13.91
CA THR A 177 6.76 1.72 -13.76
C THR A 177 6.02 1.65 -15.08
N GLY A 178 6.71 1.96 -16.19
CA GLY A 178 6.15 1.88 -17.52
C GLY A 178 7.18 1.43 -18.56
N ARG A 179 6.77 0.54 -19.47
CA ARG A 179 7.54 0.12 -20.64
C ARG A 179 6.63 0.02 -21.84
N GLN A 180 6.92 0.79 -22.86
CA GLN A 180 6.11 0.84 -24.07
C GLN A 180 6.98 0.73 -25.32
N ARG A 181 6.51 -0.02 -26.31
CA ARG A 181 7.12 -0.11 -27.66
C ARG A 181 6.03 0.15 -28.68
N PRO A 182 5.70 1.41 -28.99
CA PRO A 182 4.66 1.74 -29.95
C PRO A 182 5.05 1.25 -31.36
N GLY A 183 4.09 0.68 -32.09
CA GLY A 183 4.32 0.24 -33.47
C GLY A 183 4.71 1.37 -34.44
N THR A 184 4.27 2.60 -34.13
CA THR A 184 4.55 3.82 -34.91
C THR A 184 5.92 4.45 -34.64
N ALA A 185 6.64 4.00 -33.60
CA ALA A 185 7.90 4.62 -33.16
C ALA A 185 9.16 3.92 -33.71
N SER A 186 9.09 3.28 -34.87
CA SER A 186 10.25 2.65 -35.56
C SER A 186 11.09 1.74 -34.62
N GLY A 187 10.42 1.04 -33.70
CA GLY A 187 11.04 0.13 -32.77
C GLY A 187 11.67 0.75 -31.52
N VAL A 188 11.54 2.04 -31.29
CA VAL A 188 12.00 2.72 -30.05
C VAL A 188 11.23 2.21 -28.85
N ILE A 189 11.93 2.05 -27.71
CA ILE A 189 11.31 1.68 -26.43
C ILE A 189 11.30 2.93 -25.52
N PHE A 190 10.17 3.18 -24.91
CA PHE A 190 10.00 4.19 -23.88
C PHE A 190 9.90 3.49 -22.52
N LEU A 191 10.71 3.97 -21.57
CA LEU A 191 10.69 3.49 -20.19
C LEU A 191 10.34 4.68 -19.29
N THR A 192 9.44 4.44 -18.33
CA THR A 192 9.24 5.37 -17.22
C THR A 192 9.95 4.80 -16.00
N LEU A 193 10.90 5.55 -15.47
CA LEU A 193 11.56 5.24 -14.21
C LEU A 193 11.00 6.16 -13.12
N GLU A 194 10.68 5.57 -11.98
CA GLU A 194 10.19 6.26 -10.80
C GLU A 194 11.23 6.17 -9.69
N ASP A 195 11.57 7.29 -9.09
CA ASP A 195 12.37 7.34 -7.87
C ASP A 195 11.62 8.11 -6.77
N GLU A 196 12.23 8.29 -5.63
CA GLU A 196 11.67 8.97 -4.46
C GLU A 196 11.33 10.45 -4.69
N THR A 197 11.68 11.01 -5.84
CA THR A 197 11.49 12.42 -6.17
C THR A 197 10.59 12.65 -7.39
N GLY A 198 10.23 11.60 -8.12
CA GLY A 198 9.33 11.68 -9.26
C GLY A 198 9.65 10.72 -10.39
N ASN A 199 9.09 10.99 -11.58
CA ASN A 199 9.18 10.15 -12.77
C ASN A 199 10.11 10.73 -13.82
N SER A 200 10.92 9.87 -14.45
CA SER A 200 11.79 10.19 -15.57
C SER A 200 11.43 9.34 -16.77
N ASN A 201 11.27 9.96 -17.95
CA ASN A 201 11.03 9.24 -19.19
C ASN A 201 12.35 9.02 -19.95
N ILE A 202 12.61 7.78 -20.32
CA ILE A 202 13.82 7.33 -21.00
C ILE A 202 13.46 6.82 -22.38
N VAL A 203 14.19 7.27 -23.38
CA VAL A 203 14.06 6.80 -24.77
C VAL A 203 15.23 5.88 -25.09
N VAL A 204 14.91 4.62 -25.35
CA VAL A 204 15.89 3.62 -25.77
C VAL A 204 15.82 3.43 -27.27
N TRP A 205 16.76 4.02 -27.97
CA TRP A 205 16.87 3.91 -29.42
C TRP A 205 17.16 2.50 -29.88
N THR A 206 16.65 2.10 -31.04
CA THR A 206 16.79 0.76 -31.64
C THR A 206 18.24 0.27 -31.64
N ARG A 207 19.18 1.16 -31.95
CA ARG A 207 20.63 0.91 -31.94
C ARG A 207 21.18 0.40 -30.59
N LEU A 208 20.55 0.75 -29.45
CA LEU A 208 20.97 0.35 -28.12
C LEU A 208 20.27 -0.93 -27.64
N GLN A 209 19.15 -1.29 -28.26
CA GLN A 209 18.35 -2.44 -27.80
C GLN A 209 19.09 -3.76 -27.87
N GLU A 210 19.86 -3.99 -28.95
CA GLU A 210 20.66 -5.21 -29.10
C GLU A 210 21.72 -5.32 -28.01
N ARG A 211 22.40 -4.21 -27.71
CA ARG A 211 23.43 -4.14 -26.67
C ARG A 211 22.90 -4.25 -25.25
N CYS A 212 21.68 -3.75 -25.02
CA CYS A 212 21.04 -3.72 -23.70
C CYS A 212 19.89 -4.73 -23.58
N ARG A 213 19.80 -5.69 -24.50
CA ARG A 213 18.66 -6.62 -24.61
C ARG A 213 18.38 -7.33 -23.30
N GLU A 214 19.39 -7.85 -22.66
CA GLU A 214 19.21 -8.56 -21.38
C GLU A 214 18.64 -7.67 -20.27
N ALA A 215 19.16 -6.45 -20.16
CA ALA A 215 18.67 -5.47 -19.17
C ALA A 215 17.26 -4.95 -19.49
N LEU A 216 16.87 -4.96 -20.77
CA LEU A 216 15.54 -4.52 -21.20
C LEU A 216 14.47 -5.61 -21.08
N LEU A 217 14.85 -6.89 -20.99
CA LEU A 217 13.92 -8.02 -20.93
C LEU A 217 13.67 -8.52 -19.52
N LYS A 218 14.53 -8.17 -18.57
CA LYS A 218 14.38 -8.44 -17.13
C LYS A 218 13.52 -7.39 -16.47
#